data_89195adef0f098ee298058375dcf4475
#
_entry.id   89195adef0f098ee298058375dcf4475
#
_cell.length_a   1.000
_cell.length_b   1.000
_cell.length_c   1.000
_cell.angle_alpha   90.00
_cell.angle_beta   90.00
_cell.angle_gamma   90.00
#
_symmetry.space_group_name_H-M   'P 1'
#
loop_
_entity.id
_entity.type
_entity.pdbx_description
1 polymer ?
#
loop_
_entity_poly.entity_id
_entity_poly.type
_entity_poly.pdbx_seq_one_letter_code
_entity_poly.pdbx_strand_id
1 'polypeptide(L)'
;QRPPQGDARTQEYALCRMLYTMLCGVTGIRPPWGMMTGVRPVRIIHDLRAEGKTEEEIEQRFLQHFDCTPRRFAMAKSIADLQRPVLERAQPMDCSVYAGIPFCPSRCSYCSFVSRTVGDKSSRALVAPYVDCLCKELAATRAAADAAHLSIKTLYIGGGTPTSVNAQQLRQLMGT
;
A
#
# COMPACT_ATOMS: atom_id res chain seq x y z
N GLN A 1 2.01 16.02 33.04
CA GLN A 1 1.56 14.64 33.35
C GLN A 1 2.70 13.68 33.05
N ARG A 2 2.97 12.70 33.94
CA ARG A 2 3.96 11.65 33.68
C ARG A 2 3.45 10.73 32.60
N PRO A 3 4.32 10.27 31.64
CA PRO A 3 3.93 9.26 30.68
C PRO A 3 3.50 7.97 31.41
N PRO A 4 2.48 7.25 30.89
CA PRO A 4 2.02 6.03 31.51
C PRO A 4 3.13 4.98 31.53
N GLN A 5 3.23 4.24 32.63
CA GLN A 5 4.10 3.07 32.75
C GLN A 5 3.49 1.95 31.89
N GLY A 6 4.18 1.55 30.83
CA GLY A 6 3.78 0.50 29.89
C GLY A 6 4.95 0.09 29.02
N ASP A 7 4.72 -0.88 28.12
CA ASP A 7 5.69 -1.20 27.10
C ASP A 7 5.92 -0.01 26.14
N ALA A 8 6.97 -0.06 25.33
CA ALA A 8 7.34 1.05 24.43
C ALA A 8 6.20 1.46 23.48
N ARG A 9 5.37 0.52 23.03
CA ARG A 9 4.23 0.78 22.14
C ARG A 9 3.11 1.54 22.85
N THR A 10 2.82 1.18 24.11
CA THR A 10 1.83 1.87 24.95
C THR A 10 2.25 3.29 25.24
N GLN A 11 3.54 3.52 25.51
CA GLN A 11 4.10 4.86 25.75
C GLN A 11 4.06 5.71 24.50
N GLU A 12 4.46 5.16 23.34
CA GLU A 12 4.40 5.83 22.03
C GLU A 12 2.97 6.25 21.70
N TYR A 13 2.01 5.34 21.84
CA TYR A 13 0.60 5.65 21.60
C TYR A 13 0.10 6.78 22.51
N ALA A 14 0.43 6.75 23.78
CA ALA A 14 0.02 7.78 24.73
C ALA A 14 0.59 9.16 24.35
N LEU A 15 1.86 9.22 23.96
CA LEU A 15 2.50 10.45 23.49
C LEU A 15 1.86 10.96 22.19
N CYS A 16 1.64 10.07 21.21
CA CYS A 16 0.97 10.42 19.96
C CYS A 16 -0.44 10.96 20.22
N ARG A 17 -1.19 10.34 21.13
CA ARG A 17 -2.54 10.79 21.51
C ARG A 17 -2.53 12.15 22.19
N MET A 18 -1.58 12.41 23.06
CA MET A 18 -1.44 13.73 23.69
C MET A 18 -1.15 14.82 22.64
N LEU A 19 -0.16 14.59 21.77
CA LEU A 19 0.19 15.53 20.69
C LEU A 19 -0.99 15.77 19.73
N TYR A 20 -1.65 14.69 19.32
CA TYR A 20 -2.82 14.77 18.47
C TYR A 20 -3.93 15.63 19.11
N THR A 21 -4.26 15.36 20.38
CA THR A 21 -5.30 16.11 21.08
C THR A 21 -4.94 17.59 21.22
N MET A 22 -3.69 17.90 21.54
CA MET A 22 -3.20 19.28 21.63
C MET A 22 -3.28 19.99 20.28
N LEU A 23 -2.82 19.35 19.20
CA LEU A 23 -2.86 19.92 17.85
C LEU A 23 -4.29 20.14 17.36
N CYS A 24 -5.20 19.20 17.58
CA CYS A 24 -6.62 19.38 17.29
C CYS A 24 -7.22 20.56 18.07
N GLY A 25 -6.85 20.73 19.33
CA GLY A 25 -7.31 21.85 20.16
C GLY A 25 -6.80 23.21 19.70
N VAL A 26 -5.54 23.28 19.27
CA VAL A 26 -4.92 24.55 18.82
C VAL A 26 -5.37 24.91 17.41
N THR A 27 -5.47 23.94 16.50
CA THR A 27 -5.76 24.19 15.09
C THR A 27 -7.26 24.20 14.76
N GLY A 28 -8.09 23.61 15.63
CA GLY A 28 -9.50 23.34 15.32
C GLY A 28 -9.72 22.28 14.25
N ILE A 29 -8.64 21.63 13.76
CA ILE A 29 -8.69 20.63 12.68
C ILE A 29 -8.64 19.22 13.28
N ARG A 30 -9.64 18.40 12.94
CA ARG A 30 -9.68 16.99 13.29
C ARG A 30 -9.58 16.14 12.02
N PRO A 31 -8.43 15.49 11.75
CA PRO A 31 -8.26 14.68 10.55
C PRO A 31 -9.30 13.55 10.46
N PRO A 32 -9.89 13.30 9.29
CA PRO A 32 -10.96 12.30 9.16
C PRO A 32 -10.52 10.86 9.49
N TRP A 33 -9.24 10.56 9.35
CA TRP A 33 -8.64 9.28 9.72
C TRP A 33 -8.08 9.27 11.15
N GLY A 34 -8.26 10.36 11.89
CA GLY A 34 -7.77 10.51 13.25
C GLY A 34 -6.25 10.42 13.33
N MET A 35 -5.77 9.58 14.24
CA MET A 35 -4.34 9.36 14.50
C MET A 35 -3.67 8.36 13.54
N MET A 36 -4.41 7.78 12.60
CA MET A 36 -3.84 6.83 11.64
C MET A 36 -2.93 7.54 10.65
N THR A 37 -1.63 7.23 10.67
CA THR A 37 -0.62 7.75 9.75
C THR A 37 0.23 6.61 9.20
N GLY A 38 0.58 6.67 7.91
CA GLY A 38 1.46 5.69 7.28
C GLY A 38 0.93 4.25 7.21
N VAL A 39 -0.33 4.02 7.54
CA VAL A 39 -0.98 2.70 7.54
C VAL A 39 -2.08 2.60 6.49
N ARG A 40 -2.40 1.37 6.11
CA ARG A 40 -3.53 1.05 5.23
C ARG A 40 -4.73 0.67 6.11
N PRO A 41 -5.75 1.54 6.26
CA PRO A 41 -6.86 1.29 7.19
C PRO A 41 -7.59 -0.04 6.93
N VAL A 42 -7.78 -0.38 5.66
CA VAL A 42 -8.41 -1.64 5.23
C VAL A 42 -7.64 -2.86 5.74
N ARG A 43 -6.29 -2.81 5.73
CA ARG A 43 -5.46 -3.89 6.25
C ARG A 43 -5.65 -4.11 7.75
N ILE A 44 -5.80 -3.02 8.52
CA ILE A 44 -6.07 -3.13 9.97
C ILE A 44 -7.36 -3.93 10.21
N ILE A 45 -8.39 -3.74 9.38
CA ILE A 45 -9.64 -4.51 9.49
C ILE A 45 -9.39 -5.99 9.23
N HIS A 46 -8.64 -6.32 8.17
CA HIS A 46 -8.31 -7.71 7.87
C HIS A 46 -7.47 -8.37 8.97
N ASP A 47 -6.46 -7.66 9.48
CA ASP A 47 -5.59 -8.15 10.55
C ASP A 47 -6.40 -8.42 11.83
N LEU A 48 -7.27 -7.49 12.23
CA LEU A 48 -8.14 -7.66 13.41
C LEU A 48 -9.15 -8.80 13.24
N ARG A 49 -9.72 -8.99 12.05
CA ARG A 49 -10.58 -10.14 11.75
C ARG A 49 -9.81 -11.45 11.83
N ALA A 50 -8.58 -11.49 11.34
CA ALA A 50 -7.71 -12.67 11.45
C ALA A 50 -7.34 -12.98 12.91
N GLU A 51 -7.27 -11.96 13.79
CA GLU A 51 -7.12 -12.11 15.24
C GLU A 51 -8.42 -12.55 15.95
N GLY A 52 -9.53 -12.74 15.23
CA GLY A 52 -10.83 -13.17 15.77
C GLY A 52 -11.62 -12.05 16.45
N LYS A 53 -11.31 -10.79 16.18
CA LYS A 53 -12.06 -9.63 16.71
C LYS A 53 -13.44 -9.53 16.08
N THR A 54 -14.44 -9.16 16.89
CA THR A 54 -15.79 -8.87 16.39
C THR A 54 -15.84 -7.57 15.62
N GLU A 55 -16.88 -7.39 14.80
CA GLU A 55 -17.07 -6.15 14.03
C GLU A 55 -17.23 -4.93 14.96
N GLU A 56 -17.85 -5.10 16.13
CA GLU A 56 -18.02 -4.08 17.16
C GLU A 56 -16.67 -3.69 17.79
N GLU A 57 -15.81 -4.66 18.08
CA GLU A 57 -14.46 -4.41 18.59
C GLU A 57 -13.60 -3.66 17.55
N ILE A 58 -13.74 -4.02 16.27
CA ILE A 58 -13.07 -3.37 15.16
C ILE A 58 -13.54 -1.91 15.03
N GLU A 59 -14.84 -1.68 15.06
CA GLU A 59 -15.42 -0.33 15.03
C GLU A 59 -14.93 0.50 16.21
N GLN A 60 -14.99 -0.02 17.43
CA GLN A 60 -14.47 0.66 18.63
C GLN A 60 -12.99 1.00 18.48
N ARG A 61 -12.18 0.09 17.92
CA ARG A 61 -10.77 0.36 17.65
C ARG A 61 -10.57 1.55 16.72
N PHE A 62 -11.38 1.65 15.66
CA PHE A 62 -11.30 2.77 14.73
C PHE A 62 -11.80 4.08 15.34
N LEU A 63 -12.96 4.07 15.97
CA LEU A 63 -13.61 5.29 16.47
C LEU A 63 -12.95 5.81 17.75
N GLN A 64 -12.64 4.93 18.71
CA GLN A 64 -12.17 5.36 20.03
C GLN A 64 -10.66 5.38 20.14
N HIS A 65 -9.96 4.38 19.61
CA HIS A 65 -8.50 4.30 19.72
C HIS A 65 -7.82 5.21 18.69
N PHE A 66 -8.24 5.15 17.42
CA PHE A 66 -7.65 5.98 16.36
C PHE A 66 -8.33 7.34 16.17
N ASP A 67 -9.47 7.58 16.78
CA ASP A 67 -10.28 8.80 16.57
C ASP A 67 -10.70 9.00 15.10
N CYS A 68 -10.91 7.90 14.38
CA CYS A 68 -11.39 7.90 13.01
C CYS A 68 -12.87 8.31 12.95
N THR A 69 -13.25 9.04 11.91
CA THR A 69 -14.68 9.37 11.74
C THR A 69 -15.49 8.14 11.31
N PRO A 70 -16.78 8.01 11.72
CA PRO A 70 -17.65 6.90 11.31
C PRO A 70 -17.74 6.74 9.79
N ARG A 71 -17.74 7.83 9.04
CA ARG A 71 -17.76 7.82 7.56
C ARG A 71 -16.53 7.15 6.97
N ARG A 72 -15.34 7.42 7.53
CA ARG A 72 -14.07 6.81 7.06
C ARG A 72 -13.98 5.35 7.46
N PHE A 73 -14.43 5.00 8.65
CA PHE A 73 -14.53 3.61 9.07
C PHE A 73 -15.47 2.82 8.14
N ALA A 74 -16.69 3.31 7.89
CA ALA A 74 -17.65 2.67 6.99
C ALA A 74 -17.07 2.45 5.58
N MET A 75 -16.33 3.44 5.05
CA MET A 75 -15.64 3.32 3.76
C MET A 75 -14.55 2.23 3.81
N ALA A 76 -13.71 2.21 4.84
CA ALA A 76 -12.68 1.19 4.98
C ALA A 76 -13.28 -0.21 5.12
N LYS A 77 -14.36 -0.33 5.91
CA LYS A 77 -15.09 -1.57 6.11
C LYS A 77 -15.70 -2.09 4.81
N SER A 78 -16.37 -1.23 4.03
CA SER A 78 -16.96 -1.65 2.75
C SER A 78 -15.90 -2.17 1.77
N ILE A 79 -14.71 -1.55 1.73
CA ILE A 79 -13.60 -2.03 0.91
C ILE A 79 -13.08 -3.39 1.44
N ALA A 80 -12.92 -3.54 2.77
CA ALA A 80 -12.51 -4.81 3.37
C ALA A 80 -13.50 -5.94 3.05
N ASP A 81 -14.80 -5.65 3.10
CA ASP A 81 -15.86 -6.62 2.77
C ASP A 81 -15.81 -7.05 1.29
N LEU A 82 -15.53 -6.11 0.38
CA LEU A 82 -15.34 -6.41 -1.05
C LEU A 82 -14.07 -7.22 -1.31
N GLN A 83 -13.00 -7.01 -0.55
CA GLN A 83 -11.74 -7.72 -0.70
C GLN A 83 -11.76 -9.13 -0.09
N ARG A 84 -12.57 -9.33 0.94
CA ARG A 84 -12.62 -10.59 1.70
C ARG A 84 -12.78 -11.84 0.83
N PRO A 85 -13.75 -11.93 -0.12
CA PRO A 85 -13.91 -13.13 -0.94
C PRO A 85 -12.70 -13.44 -1.83
N VAL A 86 -11.91 -12.42 -2.19
CA VAL A 86 -10.67 -12.58 -2.97
C VAL A 86 -9.56 -13.12 -2.08
N LEU A 87 -9.41 -12.58 -0.87
CA LEU A 87 -8.39 -13.00 0.09
C LEU A 87 -8.64 -14.41 0.62
N GLU A 88 -9.91 -14.79 0.85
CA GLU A 88 -10.29 -16.14 1.32
C GLU A 88 -10.03 -17.23 0.27
N ARG A 89 -9.93 -16.87 -1.01
CA ARG A 89 -9.58 -17.81 -2.09
C ARG A 89 -8.08 -18.04 -2.22
N ALA A 90 -7.26 -17.18 -1.62
CA ALA A 90 -5.80 -17.30 -1.70
C ALA A 90 -5.33 -18.59 -1.04
N GLN A 91 -4.46 -19.30 -1.73
CA GLN A 91 -3.87 -20.55 -1.23
C GLN A 91 -2.43 -20.28 -0.75
N PRO A 92 -1.86 -21.11 0.13
CA PRO A 92 -0.51 -20.91 0.64
C PRO A 92 0.58 -20.84 -0.44
N MET A 93 0.34 -21.48 -1.59
CA MET A 93 1.27 -21.48 -2.73
C MET A 93 0.95 -20.40 -3.77
N ASP A 94 -0.06 -19.55 -3.54
CA ASP A 94 -0.37 -18.43 -4.42
C ASP A 94 0.58 -17.27 -4.17
N CYS A 95 1.06 -16.66 -5.24
CA CYS A 95 1.89 -15.47 -5.17
C CYS A 95 1.43 -14.37 -6.14
N SER A 96 1.90 -13.17 -5.86
CA SER A 96 1.66 -11.98 -6.68
C SER A 96 2.98 -11.43 -7.15
N VAL A 97 3.04 -10.99 -8.41
CA VAL A 97 4.23 -10.34 -8.97
C VAL A 97 3.99 -8.84 -9.06
N TYR A 98 4.98 -8.06 -8.63
CA TYR A 98 5.00 -6.61 -8.77
C TYR A 98 6.08 -6.22 -9.78
N ALA A 99 5.68 -5.61 -10.89
CA ALA A 99 6.59 -5.06 -11.89
C ALA A 99 6.66 -3.53 -11.75
N GLY A 100 7.82 -3.02 -11.37
CA GLY A 100 8.03 -1.59 -11.15
C GLY A 100 8.45 -0.86 -12.42
N ILE A 101 7.80 0.25 -12.78
CA ILE A 101 8.21 1.16 -13.86
C ILE A 101 8.71 2.46 -13.22
N PRO A 102 10.04 2.69 -13.12
CA PRO A 102 10.61 3.84 -12.41
C PRO A 102 10.68 5.11 -13.28
N PHE A 103 9.73 5.28 -14.19
CA PHE A 103 9.64 6.42 -15.09
C PHE A 103 8.35 7.19 -14.88
N CYS A 104 8.42 8.54 -14.99
CA CYS A 104 7.27 9.43 -14.88
C CYS A 104 7.35 10.49 -15.98
N PRO A 105 6.21 11.00 -16.49
CA PRO A 105 6.19 12.15 -17.38
C PRO A 105 6.75 13.41 -16.70
N SER A 106 6.44 13.59 -15.41
CA SER A 106 6.89 14.70 -14.55
C SER A 106 7.08 14.20 -13.10
N ARG A 107 7.78 14.98 -12.28
CA ARG A 107 7.95 14.66 -10.86
C ARG A 107 6.93 15.43 -10.02
N CYS A 108 6.10 14.73 -9.29
CA CYS A 108 5.17 15.33 -8.33
C CYS A 108 5.95 15.88 -7.12
N SER A 109 5.58 17.06 -6.62
CA SER A 109 6.26 17.74 -5.50
C SER A 109 6.28 16.94 -4.20
N TYR A 110 5.31 16.06 -4.00
CA TYR A 110 5.14 15.20 -2.81
C TYR A 110 5.69 13.77 -2.99
N CYS A 111 6.24 13.43 -4.18
CA CYS A 111 6.59 12.04 -4.47
C CYS A 111 7.94 11.66 -3.88
N SER A 112 7.95 10.59 -3.07
CA SER A 112 9.13 9.99 -2.49
C SER A 112 9.67 8.79 -3.28
N PHE A 113 8.99 8.35 -4.34
CA PHE A 113 9.45 7.22 -5.15
C PHE A 113 10.71 7.57 -5.93
N VAL A 114 11.61 6.60 -6.01
CA VAL A 114 12.77 6.68 -6.90
C VAL A 114 12.27 6.54 -8.33
N SER A 115 12.22 7.67 -9.04
CA SER A 115 11.76 7.70 -10.43
C SER A 115 12.58 8.71 -11.25
N ARG A 116 12.62 8.48 -12.57
CA ARG A 116 13.23 9.36 -13.55
C ARG A 116 12.17 10.00 -14.44
N THR A 117 12.33 11.26 -14.78
CA THR A 117 11.40 11.95 -15.68
C THR A 117 11.78 11.70 -17.13
N VAL A 118 10.84 11.18 -17.94
CA VAL A 118 11.05 10.94 -19.39
C VAL A 118 11.06 12.24 -20.22
N GLY A 119 10.84 13.39 -19.62
CA GLY A 119 11.07 14.71 -20.23
C GLY A 119 12.55 14.94 -20.59
N ASP A 120 13.46 14.39 -19.79
CA ASP A 120 14.89 14.41 -20.04
C ASP A 120 15.29 13.36 -21.08
N LYS A 121 16.14 13.76 -22.06
CA LYS A 121 16.58 12.88 -23.15
C LYS A 121 17.36 11.66 -22.65
N SER A 122 18.21 11.84 -21.63
CA SER A 122 19.01 10.75 -21.06
C SER A 122 18.13 9.70 -20.38
N SER A 123 17.14 10.13 -19.63
CA SER A 123 16.18 9.25 -18.96
C SER A 123 15.25 8.53 -19.97
N ARG A 124 14.84 9.25 -21.01
CA ARG A 124 14.01 8.66 -22.09
C ARG A 124 14.75 7.55 -22.83
N ALA A 125 16.06 7.71 -23.08
CA ALA A 125 16.88 6.69 -23.72
C ALA A 125 17.01 5.40 -22.88
N LEU A 126 16.78 5.46 -21.57
CA LEU A 126 16.84 4.30 -20.69
C LEU A 126 15.54 3.47 -20.70
N VAL A 127 14.43 3.99 -21.21
CA VAL A 127 13.13 3.29 -21.11
C VAL A 127 13.15 1.95 -21.88
N ALA A 128 13.62 1.94 -23.13
CA ALA A 128 13.65 0.73 -23.93
C ALA A 128 14.56 -0.36 -23.33
N PRO A 129 15.85 -0.09 -23.03
CA PRO A 129 16.71 -1.11 -22.41
C PRO A 129 16.21 -1.55 -21.03
N TYR A 130 15.55 -0.66 -20.27
CA TYR A 130 14.89 -1.04 -19.02
C TYR A 130 13.78 -2.04 -19.22
N VAL A 131 12.89 -1.81 -20.19
CA VAL A 131 11.80 -2.75 -20.51
C VAL A 131 12.34 -4.10 -20.95
N ASP A 132 13.41 -4.12 -21.76
CA ASP A 132 14.07 -5.38 -22.18
C ASP A 132 14.65 -6.14 -20.97
N CYS A 133 15.25 -5.45 -20.00
CA CYS A 133 15.74 -6.06 -18.78
C CYS A 133 14.59 -6.57 -17.92
N LEU A 134 13.52 -5.79 -17.77
CA LEU A 134 12.35 -6.18 -16.99
C LEU A 134 11.64 -7.41 -17.58
N CYS A 135 11.56 -7.54 -18.92
CA CYS A 135 11.07 -8.76 -19.55
C CYS A 135 11.92 -9.99 -19.21
N LYS A 136 13.25 -9.86 -19.22
CA LYS A 136 14.14 -10.96 -18.81
C LYS A 136 13.94 -11.33 -17.35
N GLU A 137 13.78 -10.33 -16.48
CA GLU A 137 13.53 -10.52 -15.07
C GLU A 137 12.18 -11.21 -14.81
N LEU A 138 11.11 -10.81 -15.52
CA LEU A 138 9.80 -11.45 -15.44
C LEU A 138 9.85 -12.90 -15.90
N ALA A 139 10.53 -13.20 -17.00
CA ALA A 139 10.73 -14.57 -17.46
C ALA A 139 11.49 -15.44 -16.43
N ALA A 140 12.55 -14.89 -15.83
CA ALA A 140 13.30 -15.56 -14.78
C ALA A 140 12.45 -15.75 -13.51
N THR A 141 11.66 -14.75 -13.14
CA THR A 141 10.70 -14.81 -12.02
C THR A 141 9.67 -15.92 -12.25
N ARG A 142 9.13 -16.02 -13.46
CA ARG A 142 8.21 -17.11 -13.82
C ARG A 142 8.87 -18.47 -13.68
N ALA A 143 10.06 -18.66 -14.21
CA ALA A 143 10.80 -19.93 -14.10
C ALA A 143 11.10 -20.28 -12.63
N ALA A 144 11.46 -19.30 -11.81
CA ALA A 144 11.70 -19.50 -10.38
C ALA A 144 10.41 -19.87 -9.62
N ALA A 145 9.28 -19.24 -9.96
CA ALA A 145 7.98 -19.58 -9.38
C ALA A 145 7.55 -21.00 -9.75
N ASP A 146 7.71 -21.40 -11.01
CA ASP A 146 7.41 -22.75 -11.48
C ASP A 146 8.28 -23.80 -10.78
N ALA A 147 9.58 -23.54 -10.63
CA ALA A 147 10.51 -24.43 -9.90
C ALA A 147 10.18 -24.55 -8.41
N ALA A 148 9.62 -23.50 -7.80
CA ALA A 148 9.17 -23.49 -6.41
C ALA A 148 7.72 -23.98 -6.25
N HIS A 149 7.06 -24.43 -7.32
CA HIS A 149 5.63 -24.82 -7.35
C HIS A 149 4.68 -23.72 -6.88
N LEU A 150 5.06 -22.44 -7.08
CA LEU A 150 4.20 -21.30 -6.78
C LEU A 150 3.24 -21.01 -7.95
N SER A 151 2.04 -20.58 -7.62
CA SER A 151 1.01 -20.19 -8.57
C SER A 151 0.90 -18.67 -8.64
N ILE A 152 1.36 -18.06 -9.74
CA ILE A 152 1.22 -16.62 -9.95
C ILE A 152 -0.25 -16.31 -10.25
N LYS A 153 -0.93 -15.60 -9.35
CA LYS A 153 -2.35 -15.22 -9.48
C LYS A 153 -2.56 -13.80 -9.96
N THR A 154 -1.67 -12.89 -9.62
CA THR A 154 -1.81 -11.48 -9.99
C THR A 154 -0.48 -10.90 -10.43
N LEU A 155 -0.56 -10.00 -11.41
CA LEU A 155 0.53 -9.12 -11.80
C LEU A 155 0.09 -7.67 -11.54
N TYR A 156 0.85 -6.94 -10.73
CA TYR A 156 0.64 -5.52 -10.51
C TYR A 156 1.79 -4.71 -11.13
N ILE A 157 1.46 -3.85 -12.08
CA ILE A 157 2.43 -2.94 -12.70
C ILE A 157 2.29 -1.58 -12.04
N GLY A 158 3.35 -1.12 -11.39
CA GLY A 158 3.35 0.09 -10.57
C GLY A 158 4.67 0.85 -10.63
N GLY A 159 5.01 1.56 -9.56
CA GLY A 159 6.24 2.36 -9.44
C GLY A 159 5.99 3.84 -9.67
N GLY A 160 6.64 4.44 -10.66
CA GLY A 160 6.44 5.84 -11.04
C GLY A 160 5.10 6.03 -11.74
N THR A 161 5.11 5.99 -13.07
CA THR A 161 3.90 6.04 -13.90
C THR A 161 3.97 4.91 -14.93
N PRO A 162 3.27 3.80 -14.73
CA PRO A 162 3.33 2.64 -15.64
C PRO A 162 3.04 2.98 -17.10
N THR A 163 2.16 3.94 -17.33
CA THR A 163 1.81 4.42 -18.68
C THR A 163 2.84 5.39 -19.28
N SER A 164 3.99 5.60 -18.64
CA SER A 164 5.13 6.32 -19.26
C SER A 164 5.87 5.50 -20.29
N VAL A 165 5.67 4.17 -20.33
CA VAL A 165 6.08 3.31 -21.45
C VAL A 165 5.04 3.37 -22.56
N ASN A 166 5.47 3.13 -23.82
CA ASN A 166 4.55 3.14 -24.95
C ASN A 166 3.74 1.82 -25.03
N ALA A 167 2.70 1.81 -25.88
CA ALA A 167 1.82 0.64 -26.03
C ALA A 167 2.54 -0.62 -26.52
N GLN A 168 3.59 -0.48 -27.33
CA GLN A 168 4.39 -1.63 -27.79
C GLN A 168 5.19 -2.23 -26.65
N GLN A 169 5.84 -1.39 -25.84
CA GLN A 169 6.58 -1.80 -24.64
C GLN A 169 5.68 -2.45 -23.61
N LEU A 170 4.46 -1.91 -23.43
CA LEU A 170 3.50 -2.53 -22.51
C LEU A 170 3.04 -3.90 -23.02
N ARG A 171 2.78 -4.05 -24.34
CA ARG A 171 2.47 -5.37 -24.92
C ARG A 171 3.63 -6.36 -24.75
N GLN A 172 4.88 -5.91 -24.90
CA GLN A 172 6.06 -6.73 -24.69
C GLN A 172 6.09 -7.27 -23.24
N LEU A 173 5.87 -6.40 -22.24
CA LEU A 173 5.80 -6.79 -20.83
C LEU A 173 4.66 -7.78 -20.54
N MET A 174 3.49 -7.57 -21.15
CA MET A 174 2.32 -8.42 -20.92
C MET A 174 2.40 -9.76 -21.65
N GLY A 175 3.25 -9.88 -22.66
CA GLY A 175 3.45 -11.11 -23.45
C GLY A 175 4.61 -11.99 -22.94
N THR A 176 5.33 -11.53 -21.90
CA THR A 176 6.42 -12.28 -21.26
C THR A 176 5.89 -13.19 -20.16
#